data_7fc79c81f3b19041fcf33869ad4f4739
#
_entry.id   7fc79c81f3b19041fcf33869ad4f4739
#
_cell.length_a   1.000
_cell.length_b   1.000
_cell.length_c   1.000
_cell.angle_alpha   90.00
_cell.angle_beta   90.00
_cell.angle_gamma   90.00
#
_symmetry.space_group_name_H-M   'P 1'
#
loop_
_entity.id
_entity.type
_entity.pdbx_description
1 polymer ?
#
loop_
_entity_poly.entity_id
_entity_poly.type
_entity_poly.pdbx_seq_one_letter_code
_entity_poly.pdbx_strand_id
1 'polypeptide(L)'
;MAKTYTEEQLNTFDRATLIQLLLMQQSQFQEIDKKLQLLLEQVAVLKNNRFGKKSEKLGIENQISFMEVDGDIVFFNEAEAVNALVPEDEEKPTKPKNAKTKGKRTADIKDLPVIPVDHRMTESELITEFGEDGWYQLEDEIYRRYRFTPMKIEIEEHHVGVYKSKKDNHFKKAEHPAYLLRNSLVSPTLLSGIWNAKYVNAVPLYRQEQEFQRMGVSIDRGEMAHWTILCAERYLSVFYDYLHEKMYDYHVLQADETPVLVSKENRTSGSRHYMWVYRTGKMYQDKPIVLYEYQPSRNADHPRVFLKDFQGICVTDGYQVYHTLEKEREDLRIAGCWAHARRRFDEALKALPKDQQKDTIAYFALKQIQAIYREENKLEGMSAQERLKNRQLTVKPLVDAYFIWVKKNVLVVAAKSKTANGLTYSINQETYLKTFLEDGEVPMDNNAAEQSIRPFCIGKKNWVMIDTIAGAESSAMIYSIAETAKANHLKPYNYFEYLLTEIPKHLDDRDNHFCEDLLPWSDKLPAECRK
;
A
#
# COMPACT_ATOMS: atom_id res chain seq x y z
N MET A 1 10.30 -16.51 -52.34
CA MET A 1 10.29 -17.98 -52.42
C MET A 1 11.68 -18.47 -52.05
N ALA A 2 11.82 -19.40 -51.11
CA ALA A 2 13.10 -19.99 -50.78
C ALA A 2 13.59 -20.82 -52.00
N LYS A 3 14.84 -20.60 -52.42
CA LYS A 3 15.47 -21.42 -53.46
C LYS A 3 15.73 -22.80 -52.84
N THR A 4 15.09 -23.85 -53.37
CA THR A 4 15.39 -25.23 -53.07
C THR A 4 16.44 -25.73 -54.06
N TYR A 5 17.51 -26.28 -53.56
CA TYR A 5 18.57 -26.91 -54.36
C TYR A 5 18.39 -28.41 -54.35
N THR A 6 18.58 -29.08 -55.51
CA THR A 6 18.61 -30.53 -55.58
C THR A 6 19.99 -31.05 -55.16
N GLU A 7 20.07 -32.34 -54.81
CA GLU A 7 21.31 -32.98 -54.41
C GLU A 7 22.39 -32.89 -55.52
N GLU A 8 22.00 -33.02 -56.79
CA GLU A 8 22.88 -32.83 -57.93
C GLU A 8 23.46 -31.42 -58.01
N GLN A 9 22.64 -30.38 -57.75
CA GLN A 9 23.09 -28.99 -57.70
C GLN A 9 24.03 -28.70 -56.52
N LEU A 10 23.76 -29.30 -55.35
CA LEU A 10 24.60 -29.15 -54.18
C LEU A 10 25.99 -29.81 -54.41
N ASN A 11 26.05 -30.92 -55.14
CA ASN A 11 27.30 -31.62 -55.47
C ASN A 11 28.16 -30.83 -56.47
N THR A 12 27.63 -29.82 -57.16
CA THR A 12 28.40 -28.96 -58.08
C THR A 12 29.05 -27.75 -57.39
N PHE A 13 28.66 -27.45 -56.12
CA PHE A 13 29.22 -26.33 -55.39
C PHE A 13 30.55 -26.69 -54.73
N ASP A 14 31.45 -25.71 -54.69
CA ASP A 14 32.67 -25.85 -53.92
C ASP A 14 32.42 -25.81 -52.42
N ARG A 15 33.36 -26.29 -51.64
CA ARG A 15 33.26 -26.39 -50.17
C ARG A 15 32.97 -25.03 -49.50
N ALA A 16 33.52 -23.94 -50.04
CA ALA A 16 33.35 -22.59 -49.49
C ALA A 16 31.92 -22.11 -49.69
N THR A 17 31.33 -22.34 -50.85
CA THR A 17 29.94 -22.03 -51.18
C THR A 17 28.95 -22.85 -50.33
N LEU A 18 29.22 -24.14 -50.10
CA LEU A 18 28.41 -25.00 -49.23
C LEU A 18 28.42 -24.52 -47.77
N ILE A 19 29.60 -24.09 -47.26
CA ILE A 19 29.72 -23.50 -45.91
C ILE A 19 28.92 -22.19 -45.82
N GLN A 20 28.99 -21.32 -46.81
CA GLN A 20 28.21 -20.08 -46.85
C GLN A 20 26.72 -20.34 -46.87
N LEU A 21 26.25 -21.30 -47.68
CA LEU A 21 24.83 -21.71 -47.71
C LEU A 21 24.36 -22.27 -46.39
N LEU A 22 25.17 -23.10 -45.71
CA LEU A 22 24.88 -23.64 -44.39
C LEU A 22 24.79 -22.53 -43.32
N LEU A 23 25.73 -21.59 -43.29
CA LEU A 23 25.71 -20.45 -42.38
C LEU A 23 24.52 -19.54 -42.63
N MET A 24 24.15 -19.30 -43.88
CA MET A 24 22.97 -18.52 -44.26
C MET A 24 21.67 -19.22 -43.84
N GLN A 25 21.59 -20.54 -44.02
CA GLN A 25 20.46 -21.35 -43.62
C GLN A 25 20.32 -21.39 -42.07
N GLN A 26 21.45 -21.50 -41.37
CA GLN A 26 21.50 -21.45 -39.91
C GLN A 26 21.04 -20.08 -39.37
N SER A 27 21.41 -18.99 -40.02
CA SER A 27 20.92 -17.63 -39.71
C SER A 27 19.42 -17.48 -39.95
N GLN A 28 18.92 -18.05 -41.08
CA GLN A 28 17.48 -18.03 -41.38
C GLN A 28 16.66 -18.87 -40.36
N PHE A 29 17.15 -20.02 -39.94
CA PHE A 29 16.50 -20.81 -38.88
C PHE A 29 16.45 -20.06 -37.56
N GLN A 30 17.53 -19.37 -37.18
CA GLN A 30 17.52 -18.55 -35.97
C GLN A 30 16.53 -17.39 -36.05
N GLU A 31 16.36 -16.79 -37.23
CA GLU A 31 15.36 -15.72 -37.43
C GLU A 31 13.94 -16.25 -37.40
N ILE A 32 13.67 -17.41 -37.97
CA ILE A 32 12.38 -18.10 -37.93
C ILE A 32 12.04 -18.51 -36.48
N ASP A 33 13.00 -19.03 -35.75
CA ASP A 33 12.82 -19.43 -34.35
C ASP A 33 12.48 -18.24 -33.46
N LYS A 34 13.15 -17.10 -33.67
CA LYS A 34 12.82 -15.82 -33.01
C LYS A 34 11.40 -15.34 -33.34
N LYS A 35 10.98 -15.43 -34.60
CA LYS A 35 9.64 -15.04 -35.04
C LYS A 35 8.56 -15.97 -34.48
N LEU A 36 8.85 -17.27 -34.43
CA LEU A 36 7.96 -18.29 -33.86
C LEU A 36 7.77 -18.05 -32.35
N GLN A 37 8.86 -17.79 -31.63
CA GLN A 37 8.81 -17.47 -30.21
C GLN A 37 7.98 -16.21 -29.91
N LEU A 38 8.13 -15.17 -30.73
CA LEU A 38 7.34 -13.95 -30.61
C LEU A 38 5.84 -14.21 -30.85
N LEU A 39 5.50 -15.00 -31.87
CA LEU A 39 4.12 -15.39 -32.17
C LEU A 39 3.51 -16.23 -31.05
N LEU A 40 4.25 -17.18 -30.48
CA LEU A 40 3.81 -17.99 -29.35
C LEU A 40 3.55 -17.12 -28.12
N GLU A 41 4.42 -16.16 -27.81
CA GLU A 41 4.19 -15.20 -26.72
C GLU A 41 2.94 -14.34 -26.97
N GLN A 42 2.72 -13.84 -28.19
CA GLN A 42 1.54 -13.06 -28.55
C GLN A 42 0.24 -13.88 -28.44
N VAL A 43 0.25 -15.11 -28.95
CA VAL A 43 -0.92 -16.02 -28.84
C VAL A 43 -1.21 -16.38 -27.40
N ALA A 44 -0.19 -16.63 -26.59
CA ALA A 44 -0.34 -16.94 -25.17
C ALA A 44 -0.87 -15.74 -24.37
N VAL A 45 -0.38 -14.50 -24.66
CA VAL A 45 -0.92 -13.26 -24.09
C VAL A 45 -2.40 -13.08 -24.45
N LEU A 46 -2.77 -13.27 -25.71
CA LEU A 46 -4.16 -13.18 -26.16
C LEU A 46 -5.06 -14.23 -25.50
N LYS A 47 -4.54 -15.45 -25.33
CA LYS A 47 -5.27 -16.54 -24.66
C LYS A 47 -5.43 -16.28 -23.17
N ASN A 48 -4.38 -15.80 -22.48
CA ASN A 48 -4.43 -15.44 -21.06
C ASN A 48 -5.31 -14.21 -20.79
N ASN A 49 -5.33 -13.23 -21.67
CA ASN A 49 -6.24 -12.08 -21.55
C ASN A 49 -7.72 -12.48 -21.69
N ARG A 50 -8.03 -13.57 -22.44
CA ARG A 50 -9.41 -14.07 -22.58
C ARG A 50 -9.81 -15.11 -21.54
N PHE A 51 -8.89 -15.96 -21.05
CA PHE A 51 -9.23 -17.17 -20.29
C PHE A 51 -8.31 -17.44 -19.07
N GLY A 52 -7.31 -16.62 -18.78
CA GLY A 52 -6.32 -16.87 -17.72
C GLY A 52 -6.76 -16.41 -16.33
N LYS A 53 -6.45 -17.21 -15.30
CA LYS A 53 -6.49 -16.77 -13.90
C LYS A 53 -5.37 -15.75 -13.67
N LYS A 54 -5.73 -14.51 -13.32
CA LYS A 54 -4.82 -13.37 -13.18
C LYS A 54 -4.35 -13.23 -11.73
N SER A 55 -3.50 -14.13 -11.20
CA SER A 55 -2.92 -13.96 -9.87
C SER A 55 -1.43 -14.25 -9.83
N GLU A 56 -0.66 -13.40 -9.15
CA GLU A 56 0.73 -13.65 -8.78
C GLU A 56 0.78 -14.41 -7.47
N LYS A 57 1.17 -15.69 -7.49
CA LYS A 57 1.56 -16.42 -6.27
C LYS A 57 3.08 -16.38 -6.16
N LEU A 58 3.58 -15.59 -5.23
CA LEU A 58 4.91 -15.73 -4.67
C LEU A 58 4.82 -16.72 -3.51
N GLY A 59 5.62 -17.76 -3.54
CA GLY A 59 5.73 -18.74 -2.46
C GLY A 59 6.45 -18.19 -1.20
N ILE A 60 6.11 -16.97 -0.79
CA ILE A 60 6.55 -16.37 0.46
C ILE A 60 5.28 -16.15 1.28
N GLU A 61 5.18 -16.82 2.40
CA GLU A 61 4.12 -16.63 3.39
C GLU A 61 4.07 -15.15 3.77
N ASN A 62 2.89 -14.52 3.62
CA ASN A 62 2.54 -13.12 3.93
C ASN A 62 2.56 -12.06 2.82
N GLN A 63 2.54 -12.41 1.53
CA GLN A 63 2.27 -11.39 0.50
C GLN A 63 0.82 -11.47 -0.01
N ILE A 64 0.09 -10.35 0.13
CA ILE A 64 -1.26 -10.17 -0.43
C ILE A 64 -1.15 -10.12 -1.95
N SER A 65 -1.89 -10.97 -2.64
CA SER A 65 -1.92 -11.01 -4.11
C SER A 65 -2.72 -9.84 -4.67
N PHE A 66 -2.15 -9.10 -5.61
CA PHE A 66 -2.84 -8.08 -6.39
C PHE A 66 -2.74 -8.38 -7.88
N MET A 67 -3.65 -7.84 -8.66
CA MET A 67 -3.75 -8.05 -10.10
C MET A 67 -3.99 -6.74 -10.82
N GLU A 68 -3.32 -6.55 -11.95
CA GLU A 68 -3.57 -5.44 -12.86
C GLU A 68 -4.58 -5.88 -13.95
N VAL A 69 -5.67 -5.12 -14.09
CA VAL A 69 -6.69 -5.28 -15.15
C VAL A 69 -6.82 -3.94 -15.86
N ASP A 70 -6.54 -3.91 -17.15
CA ASP A 70 -6.60 -2.71 -18.00
C ASP A 70 -5.79 -1.50 -17.48
N GLY A 71 -4.64 -1.78 -16.85
CA GLY A 71 -3.76 -0.77 -16.25
C GLY A 71 -4.12 -0.38 -14.81
N ASP A 72 -5.18 -0.94 -14.23
CA ASP A 72 -5.56 -0.77 -12.84
C ASP A 72 -5.15 -1.97 -11.97
N ILE A 73 -4.59 -1.68 -10.78
CA ILE A 73 -4.25 -2.72 -9.81
C ILE A 73 -5.53 -3.20 -9.14
N VAL A 74 -5.91 -4.45 -9.39
CA VAL A 74 -7.10 -5.09 -8.82
C VAL A 74 -6.69 -5.97 -7.64
N PHE A 75 -7.30 -5.71 -6.47
CA PHE A 75 -7.16 -6.57 -5.29
C PHE A 75 -8.33 -7.55 -5.21
N PHE A 76 -8.07 -8.78 -4.80
CA PHE A 76 -9.14 -9.71 -4.44
C PHE A 76 -9.85 -9.22 -3.18
N ASN A 77 -11.14 -9.51 -3.05
CA ASN A 77 -11.81 -9.38 -1.77
C ASN A 77 -11.22 -10.40 -0.77
N GLU A 78 -11.43 -10.19 0.52
CA GLU A 78 -10.85 -11.07 1.56
C GLU A 78 -11.27 -12.54 1.37
N ALA A 79 -12.48 -12.81 0.93
CA ALA A 79 -12.98 -14.15 0.69
C ALA A 79 -12.27 -14.84 -0.49
N GLU A 80 -12.00 -14.09 -1.57
CA GLU A 80 -11.24 -14.59 -2.72
C GLU A 80 -9.75 -14.78 -2.38
N ALA A 81 -9.16 -13.90 -1.55
CA ALA A 81 -7.79 -14.07 -1.08
C ALA A 81 -7.64 -15.32 -0.22
N VAL A 82 -8.58 -15.62 0.66
CA VAL A 82 -8.61 -16.85 1.48
C VAL A 82 -8.74 -18.08 0.59
N ASN A 83 -9.64 -18.06 -0.41
CA ASN A 83 -9.80 -19.18 -1.35
C ASN A 83 -8.57 -19.38 -2.25
N ALA A 84 -7.84 -18.31 -2.59
CA ALA A 84 -6.60 -18.40 -3.35
C ALA A 84 -5.43 -19.01 -2.56
N LEU A 85 -5.53 -19.04 -1.23
CA LEU A 85 -4.57 -19.70 -0.34
C LEU A 85 -4.84 -21.20 -0.14
N VAL A 86 -5.99 -21.70 -0.60
CA VAL A 86 -6.32 -23.14 -0.57
C VAL A 86 -5.97 -23.72 -1.94
N PRO A 87 -4.99 -24.62 -2.08
CA PRO A 87 -4.71 -25.31 -3.33
C PRO A 87 -5.88 -26.23 -3.66
N GLU A 88 -6.51 -26.05 -4.82
CA GLU A 88 -7.33 -27.09 -5.41
C GLU A 88 -6.39 -28.21 -5.89
N ASP A 89 -6.53 -29.38 -5.30
CA ASP A 89 -6.01 -30.69 -5.72
C ASP A 89 -4.52 -30.78 -6.14
N GLU A 90 -3.64 -30.87 -5.14
CA GLU A 90 -2.49 -31.77 -5.18
C GLU A 90 -2.55 -32.67 -3.95
N GLU A 91 -2.39 -33.97 -4.15
CA GLU A 91 -2.28 -34.95 -3.08
C GLU A 91 -1.21 -34.50 -2.09
N LYS A 92 -1.64 -34.21 -0.86
CA LYS A 92 -0.79 -33.68 0.20
C LYS A 92 0.19 -34.75 0.67
N PRO A 93 1.51 -34.49 0.66
CA PRO A 93 2.33 -35.11 1.67
C PRO A 93 1.84 -34.56 3.04
N THR A 94 1.46 -35.46 3.91
CA THR A 94 0.96 -35.16 5.25
C THR A 94 2.01 -34.33 6.00
N LYS A 95 1.88 -33.00 5.97
CA LYS A 95 2.59 -32.13 6.92
C LYS A 95 2.00 -32.45 8.31
N PRO A 96 2.84 -32.62 9.35
CA PRO A 96 2.35 -32.80 10.71
C PRO A 96 1.42 -31.64 11.04
N LYS A 97 0.20 -31.94 11.49
CA LYS A 97 -0.75 -30.93 11.98
C LYS A 97 -0.02 -30.13 13.05
N ASN A 98 0.21 -28.83 12.78
CA ASN A 98 0.71 -27.93 13.79
C ASN A 98 -0.16 -28.09 15.04
N ALA A 99 0.43 -28.51 16.14
CA ALA A 99 -0.25 -28.66 17.41
C ALA A 99 -0.93 -27.31 17.71
N LYS A 100 -2.27 -27.34 17.90
CA LYS A 100 -3.02 -26.13 18.28
C LYS A 100 -2.33 -25.57 19.52
N THR A 101 -1.77 -24.38 19.42
CA THR A 101 -1.10 -23.70 20.52
C THR A 101 -2.16 -23.48 21.61
N LYS A 102 -2.08 -24.25 22.70
CA LYS A 102 -2.94 -24.05 23.87
C LYS A 102 -2.72 -22.61 24.36
N GLY A 103 -3.77 -21.82 24.50
CA GLY A 103 -3.71 -20.44 25.00
C GLY A 103 -3.89 -19.33 23.96
N LYS A 104 -3.89 -19.60 22.64
CA LYS A 104 -4.10 -18.56 21.60
C LYS A 104 -5.38 -17.75 21.83
N ARG A 105 -6.51 -18.41 22.10
CA ARG A 105 -7.80 -17.71 22.37
C ARG A 105 -7.73 -16.81 23.61
N THR A 106 -7.00 -17.21 24.62
CA THR A 106 -6.86 -16.42 25.86
C THR A 106 -5.95 -15.21 25.63
N ALA A 107 -4.91 -15.35 24.81
CA ALA A 107 -4.04 -14.23 24.39
C ALA A 107 -4.80 -13.22 23.53
N ASP A 108 -5.61 -13.68 22.58
CA ASP A 108 -6.36 -12.84 21.64
C ASP A 108 -7.43 -11.95 22.32
N ILE A 109 -7.90 -12.30 23.53
CA ILE A 109 -8.92 -11.55 24.28
C ILE A 109 -8.37 -10.82 25.52
N LYS A 110 -7.04 -10.89 25.75
CA LYS A 110 -6.41 -10.41 26.99
C LYS A 110 -6.67 -8.91 27.26
N ASP A 111 -6.68 -8.11 26.21
CA ASP A 111 -6.77 -6.65 26.29
C ASP A 111 -8.21 -6.12 26.10
N LEU A 112 -9.21 -7.01 25.99
CA LEU A 112 -10.59 -6.60 25.86
C LEU A 112 -11.23 -6.42 27.24
N PRO A 113 -12.09 -5.37 27.43
CA PRO A 113 -12.84 -5.21 28.66
C PRO A 113 -13.75 -6.41 28.91
N VAL A 114 -13.74 -6.92 30.13
CA VAL A 114 -14.58 -8.03 30.55
C VAL A 114 -15.82 -7.49 31.25
N ILE A 115 -16.99 -7.87 30.75
CA ILE A 115 -18.27 -7.57 31.38
C ILE A 115 -18.75 -8.86 32.06
N PRO A 116 -18.78 -8.94 33.40
CA PRO A 116 -19.30 -10.10 34.08
C PRO A 116 -20.81 -10.20 33.88
N VAL A 117 -21.27 -11.41 33.65
CA VAL A 117 -22.70 -11.74 33.57
C VAL A 117 -22.92 -12.96 34.45
N ASP A 118 -23.60 -12.77 35.55
CA ASP A 118 -23.87 -13.82 36.51
C ASP A 118 -25.17 -14.57 36.16
N HIS A 119 -25.08 -15.87 36.16
CA HIS A 119 -26.21 -16.78 36.04
C HIS A 119 -26.30 -17.55 37.35
N ARG A 120 -27.29 -17.24 38.15
CA ARG A 120 -27.51 -17.88 39.46
C ARG A 120 -28.92 -18.46 39.49
N MET A 121 -29.05 -19.61 40.12
CA MET A 121 -30.35 -20.12 40.50
C MET A 121 -30.87 -19.27 41.69
N THR A 122 -32.14 -19.02 41.68
CA THR A 122 -32.79 -18.36 42.81
C THR A 122 -32.87 -19.32 44.01
N GLU A 123 -32.98 -18.78 45.22
CA GLU A 123 -33.09 -19.57 46.45
C GLU A 123 -34.26 -20.55 46.38
N SER A 124 -35.40 -20.13 45.83
CA SER A 124 -36.57 -20.99 45.64
C SER A 124 -36.32 -22.16 44.68
N GLU A 125 -35.53 -21.96 43.61
CA GLU A 125 -35.15 -23.03 42.69
C GLU A 125 -34.19 -24.01 43.36
N LEU A 126 -33.23 -23.52 44.15
CA LEU A 126 -32.31 -24.34 44.91
C LEU A 126 -33.00 -25.20 45.98
N ILE A 127 -33.95 -24.60 46.72
CA ILE A 127 -34.75 -25.33 47.70
C ILE A 127 -35.63 -26.39 47.02
N THR A 128 -36.19 -26.06 45.86
CA THR A 128 -37.03 -26.99 45.10
C THR A 128 -36.23 -28.18 44.60
N GLU A 129 -35.01 -27.99 44.16
CA GLU A 129 -34.17 -29.03 43.58
C GLU A 129 -33.44 -29.88 44.64
N PHE A 130 -32.93 -29.24 45.70
CA PHE A 130 -32.04 -29.86 46.68
C PHE A 130 -32.59 -29.93 48.13
N GLY A 131 -33.70 -29.26 48.40
CA GLY A 131 -34.27 -29.14 49.77
C GLY A 131 -33.67 -27.98 50.56
N GLU A 132 -34.29 -27.67 51.73
CA GLU A 132 -33.73 -26.68 52.67
C GLU A 132 -32.35 -27.17 53.16
N ASP A 133 -31.33 -26.33 53.06
CA ASP A 133 -29.92 -26.61 53.42
C ASP A 133 -29.28 -27.81 52.72
N GLY A 134 -29.84 -28.28 51.58
CA GLY A 134 -29.37 -29.46 50.85
C GLY A 134 -28.29 -29.18 49.81
N TRP A 135 -27.73 -27.98 49.72
CA TRP A 135 -26.80 -27.59 48.67
C TRP A 135 -25.64 -26.73 49.18
N TYR A 136 -24.54 -26.72 48.36
CA TYR A 136 -23.47 -25.76 48.50
C TYR A 136 -22.97 -25.40 47.11
N GLN A 137 -22.53 -24.15 46.92
CA GLN A 137 -22.04 -23.67 45.65
C GLN A 137 -20.60 -24.12 45.41
N LEU A 138 -20.32 -24.69 44.24
CA LEU A 138 -18.99 -24.97 43.72
C LEU A 138 -18.39 -23.73 43.06
N GLU A 139 -17.13 -23.84 42.61
CA GLU A 139 -16.52 -22.81 41.77
C GLU A 139 -17.28 -22.66 40.47
N ASP A 140 -17.39 -21.41 40.01
CA ASP A 140 -18.15 -21.08 38.78
C ASP A 140 -17.47 -21.63 37.54
N GLU A 141 -18.21 -22.22 36.65
CA GLU A 141 -17.76 -22.48 35.30
C GLU A 141 -17.74 -21.19 34.49
N ILE A 142 -16.55 -20.77 34.03
CA ILE A 142 -16.38 -19.53 33.26
C ILE A 142 -16.25 -19.85 31.79
N TYR A 143 -17.20 -19.39 30.98
CA TYR A 143 -17.06 -19.35 29.54
C TYR A 143 -17.08 -17.90 29.03
N ARG A 144 -16.39 -17.62 27.89
CA ARG A 144 -16.26 -16.28 27.32
C ARG A 144 -16.79 -16.24 25.90
N ARG A 145 -17.52 -15.17 25.58
CA ARG A 145 -18.01 -14.88 24.23
C ARG A 145 -17.85 -13.40 23.91
N TYR A 146 -17.67 -13.06 22.64
CA TYR A 146 -17.67 -11.67 22.22
C TYR A 146 -19.09 -11.08 22.33
N ARG A 147 -19.17 -9.86 22.88
CA ARG A 147 -20.36 -9.02 22.83
C ARG A 147 -20.11 -7.86 21.88
N PHE A 148 -20.90 -7.74 20.82
CA PHE A 148 -20.87 -6.64 19.87
C PHE A 148 -21.97 -5.63 20.20
N THR A 149 -21.60 -4.32 20.24
CA THR A 149 -22.55 -3.22 20.37
C THR A 149 -22.55 -2.46 19.04
N PRO A 150 -23.69 -2.34 18.34
CA PRO A 150 -23.80 -1.53 17.13
C PRO A 150 -23.42 -0.06 17.38
N MET A 151 -23.08 0.65 16.30
CA MET A 151 -22.84 2.09 16.34
C MET A 151 -24.03 2.81 16.98
N LYS A 152 -23.76 3.79 17.85
CA LYS A 152 -24.75 4.60 18.54
C LYS A 152 -24.46 6.08 18.28
N ILE A 153 -25.49 6.86 17.99
CA ILE A 153 -25.42 8.33 17.89
C ILE A 153 -26.31 8.92 18.99
N GLU A 154 -25.79 9.89 19.69
CA GLU A 154 -26.46 10.60 20.77
C GLU A 154 -26.29 12.10 20.54
N ILE A 155 -27.20 12.89 21.14
CA ILE A 155 -27.10 14.34 21.17
C ILE A 155 -26.47 14.76 22.50
N GLU A 156 -25.36 15.50 22.43
CA GLU A 156 -24.80 16.19 23.58
C GLU A 156 -25.46 17.58 23.70
N GLU A 157 -26.21 17.83 24.75
CA GLU A 157 -26.84 19.10 25.02
C GLU A 157 -26.03 19.88 26.07
N HIS A 158 -25.23 20.86 25.59
CA HIS A 158 -24.36 21.65 26.44
C HIS A 158 -25.09 22.84 27.07
N HIS A 159 -25.31 22.81 28.37
CA HIS A 159 -25.89 23.91 29.15
C HIS A 159 -24.80 24.85 29.66
N VAL A 160 -24.58 25.99 28.97
CA VAL A 160 -23.55 26.96 29.30
C VAL A 160 -24.07 28.06 30.17
N GLY A 161 -23.61 28.15 31.42
CA GLY A 161 -24.00 29.19 32.36
C GLY A 161 -23.61 30.58 31.86
N VAL A 162 -24.58 31.51 31.86
CA VAL A 162 -24.34 32.93 31.53
C VAL A 162 -24.61 33.76 32.79
N TYR A 163 -23.61 34.49 33.23
CA TYR A 163 -23.65 35.28 34.45
C TYR A 163 -23.61 36.77 34.13
N LYS A 164 -24.38 37.55 34.83
CA LYS A 164 -24.36 39.02 34.74
C LYS A 164 -23.95 39.62 36.07
N SER A 165 -23.02 40.60 36.03
CA SER A 165 -22.65 41.37 37.20
C SER A 165 -23.82 42.21 37.70
N LYS A 166 -23.99 42.28 39.03
CA LYS A 166 -24.96 43.18 39.65
C LYS A 166 -24.50 44.64 39.76
N LYS A 167 -23.21 44.89 39.55
CA LYS A 167 -22.60 46.21 39.71
C LYS A 167 -22.48 46.99 38.42
N ASP A 168 -22.29 46.29 37.32
CA ASP A 168 -22.13 46.85 35.99
C ASP A 168 -22.85 45.97 34.98
N ASN A 169 -22.83 46.30 33.70
CA ASN A 169 -23.46 45.50 32.66
C ASN A 169 -22.54 44.41 32.09
N HIS A 170 -21.53 43.98 32.86
CA HIS A 170 -20.61 42.91 32.41
C HIS A 170 -21.29 41.55 32.47
N PHE A 171 -21.12 40.80 31.36
CA PHE A 171 -21.60 39.40 31.21
C PHE A 171 -20.39 38.48 31.04
N LYS A 172 -20.44 37.35 31.70
CA LYS A 172 -19.46 36.26 31.50
C LYS A 172 -20.18 34.97 31.27
N LYS A 173 -19.74 34.21 30.25
CA LYS A 173 -20.16 32.84 30.01
C LYS A 173 -19.17 31.89 30.66
N ALA A 174 -19.66 30.74 31.11
CA ALA A 174 -18.79 29.63 31.49
C ALA A 174 -17.98 29.13 30.29
N GLU A 175 -16.80 28.60 30.57
CA GLU A 175 -16.00 27.96 29.54
C GLU A 175 -16.72 26.72 29.01
N HIS A 176 -16.68 26.52 27.72
CA HIS A 176 -17.23 25.35 27.03
C HIS A 176 -16.35 25.00 25.83
N PRO A 177 -16.35 23.75 25.37
CA PRO A 177 -15.61 23.37 24.16
C PRO A 177 -16.01 24.23 22.96
N ALA A 178 -15.02 24.61 22.14
CA ALA A 178 -15.28 25.34 20.92
C ALA A 178 -16.04 24.44 19.91
N TYR A 179 -16.98 25.03 19.16
CA TYR A 179 -17.61 24.33 18.05
C TYR A 179 -16.56 24.02 16.98
N LEU A 180 -16.54 22.77 16.50
CA LEU A 180 -15.68 22.39 15.39
C LEU A 180 -16.02 23.22 14.13
N LEU A 181 -17.31 23.35 13.81
CA LEU A 181 -17.83 24.28 12.81
C LEU A 181 -19.02 25.06 13.39
N ARG A 182 -19.05 26.37 13.18
CA ARG A 182 -20.17 27.23 13.63
C ARG A 182 -21.48 26.80 12.95
N ASN A 183 -22.54 26.80 13.70
CA ASN A 183 -23.91 26.43 13.23
C ASN A 183 -24.00 25.03 12.64
N SER A 184 -23.16 24.10 13.08
CA SER A 184 -23.18 22.70 12.69
C SER A 184 -23.31 21.80 13.91
N LEU A 185 -23.94 20.64 13.73
CA LEU A 185 -24.03 19.60 14.75
C LEU A 185 -22.81 18.64 14.72
N VAL A 186 -21.86 18.89 13.84
CA VAL A 186 -20.67 18.04 13.75
C VAL A 186 -19.78 18.22 14.97
N SER A 187 -19.44 17.10 15.60
CA SER A 187 -18.46 17.02 16.69
C SER A 187 -17.16 16.35 16.21
N PRO A 188 -16.05 16.50 16.95
CA PRO A 188 -14.83 15.73 16.68
C PRO A 188 -15.09 14.22 16.62
N THR A 189 -15.89 13.67 17.52
CA THR A 189 -16.24 12.24 17.57
C THR A 189 -16.99 11.78 16.32
N LEU A 190 -18.04 12.53 15.89
CA LEU A 190 -18.82 12.20 14.69
C LEU A 190 -17.96 12.26 13.42
N LEU A 191 -17.18 13.34 13.25
CA LEU A 191 -16.36 13.50 12.06
C LEU A 191 -15.25 12.44 11.99
N SER A 192 -14.64 12.10 13.12
CA SER A 192 -13.67 11.01 13.22
C SER A 192 -14.29 9.66 12.85
N GLY A 193 -15.53 9.42 13.23
CA GLY A 193 -16.29 8.24 12.82
C GLY A 193 -16.51 8.18 11.31
N ILE A 194 -16.92 9.29 10.71
CA ILE A 194 -17.11 9.43 9.25
C ILE A 194 -15.78 9.20 8.51
N TRP A 195 -14.69 9.81 8.98
CA TRP A 195 -13.36 9.65 8.37
C TRP A 195 -12.82 8.24 8.53
N ASN A 196 -12.92 7.66 9.71
CA ASN A 196 -12.50 6.27 9.94
C ASN A 196 -13.27 5.29 9.06
N ALA A 197 -14.60 5.47 8.94
CA ALA A 197 -15.39 4.64 8.04
C ALA A 197 -14.97 4.78 6.58
N LYS A 198 -14.75 6.01 6.07
CA LYS A 198 -14.42 6.26 4.67
C LYS A 198 -12.97 5.93 4.33
N TYR A 199 -12.00 6.41 5.10
CA TYR A 199 -10.58 6.40 4.73
C TYR A 199 -9.80 5.21 5.32
N VAL A 200 -10.31 4.62 6.41
CA VAL A 200 -9.70 3.43 7.02
C VAL A 200 -10.43 2.16 6.59
N ASN A 201 -11.77 2.18 6.61
CA ASN A 201 -12.61 1.01 6.32
C ASN A 201 -13.19 1.02 4.89
N ALA A 202 -12.83 2.01 4.06
CA ALA A 202 -13.25 2.15 2.66
C ALA A 202 -14.77 2.17 2.45
N VAL A 203 -15.56 2.67 3.41
CA VAL A 203 -17.04 2.79 3.35
C VAL A 203 -17.41 4.12 2.71
N PRO A 204 -18.02 4.17 1.51
CA PRO A 204 -18.42 5.42 0.86
C PRO A 204 -19.44 6.22 1.70
N LEU A 205 -19.42 7.56 1.56
CA LEU A 205 -20.37 8.43 2.28
C LEU A 205 -21.83 8.05 2.01
N TYR A 206 -22.16 7.61 0.79
CA TYR A 206 -23.52 7.14 0.48
C TYR A 206 -23.97 5.96 1.36
N ARG A 207 -23.07 5.00 1.66
CA ARG A 207 -23.41 3.89 2.54
C ARG A 207 -23.53 4.33 4.00
N GLN A 208 -22.75 5.32 4.42
CA GLN A 208 -22.85 5.92 5.75
C GLN A 208 -24.16 6.70 5.90
N GLU A 209 -24.55 7.48 4.88
CA GLU A 209 -25.85 8.16 4.82
C GLU A 209 -27.01 7.19 5.03
N GLN A 210 -26.99 6.05 4.30
CA GLN A 210 -28.00 5.02 4.46
C GLN A 210 -28.01 4.40 5.87
N GLU A 211 -26.85 4.25 6.49
CA GLU A 211 -26.77 3.73 7.87
C GLU A 211 -27.33 4.72 8.88
N PHE A 212 -27.01 6.01 8.77
CA PHE A 212 -27.58 7.06 9.59
C PHE A 212 -29.12 7.13 9.44
N GLN A 213 -29.63 7.03 8.23
CA GLN A 213 -31.08 6.97 7.99
C GLN A 213 -31.76 5.78 8.67
N ARG A 214 -31.14 4.58 8.65
CA ARG A 214 -31.64 3.40 9.38
C ARG A 214 -31.68 3.61 10.90
N MET A 215 -30.80 4.46 11.41
CA MET A 215 -30.74 4.84 12.82
C MET A 215 -31.70 6.01 13.18
N GLY A 216 -32.46 6.54 12.20
CA GLY A 216 -33.33 7.68 12.38
C GLY A 216 -32.63 9.03 12.37
N VAL A 217 -31.38 9.11 11.93
CA VAL A 217 -30.61 10.36 11.88
C VAL A 217 -30.49 10.81 10.42
N SER A 218 -30.85 12.07 10.16
CA SER A 218 -30.79 12.67 8.83
C SER A 218 -29.50 13.46 8.67
N ILE A 219 -28.45 12.78 8.18
CA ILE A 219 -27.16 13.37 7.78
C ILE A 219 -26.90 12.91 6.35
N ASP A 220 -26.90 13.84 5.40
CA ASP A 220 -26.68 13.49 4.00
C ASP A 220 -25.18 13.46 3.63
N ARG A 221 -24.87 12.80 2.52
CA ARG A 221 -23.48 12.67 2.03
C ARG A 221 -22.86 14.01 1.62
N GLY A 222 -23.65 15.00 1.21
CA GLY A 222 -23.20 16.34 0.87
C GLY A 222 -22.73 17.09 2.10
N GLU A 223 -23.48 16.97 3.19
CA GLU A 223 -23.14 17.54 4.50
C GLU A 223 -21.86 16.90 5.07
N MET A 224 -21.76 15.57 5.04
CA MET A 224 -20.54 14.86 5.45
C MET A 224 -19.33 15.26 4.61
N ALA A 225 -19.49 15.43 3.30
CA ALA A 225 -18.43 15.88 2.41
C ALA A 225 -18.00 17.32 2.70
N HIS A 226 -18.97 18.21 2.95
CA HIS A 226 -18.73 19.60 3.32
C HIS A 226 -17.94 19.72 4.62
N TRP A 227 -18.36 19.02 5.68
CA TRP A 227 -17.62 18.97 6.94
C TRP A 227 -16.20 18.43 6.75
N THR A 228 -16.07 17.37 5.94
CA THR A 228 -14.77 16.76 5.64
C THR A 228 -13.82 17.76 4.97
N ILE A 229 -14.27 18.48 3.95
CA ILE A 229 -13.45 19.44 3.21
C ILE A 229 -13.05 20.60 4.11
N LEU A 230 -14.01 21.22 4.78
CA LEU A 230 -13.76 22.38 5.65
C LEU A 230 -12.81 22.05 6.81
N CYS A 231 -13.01 20.91 7.48
CA CYS A 231 -12.18 20.55 8.62
C CYS A 231 -10.79 20.08 8.22
N ALA A 232 -10.65 19.39 7.07
CA ALA A 232 -9.34 19.03 6.54
C ALA A 232 -8.53 20.28 6.16
N GLU A 233 -9.14 21.21 5.40
CA GLU A 233 -8.49 22.45 5.01
C GLU A 233 -8.14 23.32 6.23
N ARG A 234 -9.06 23.47 7.18
CA ARG A 234 -8.90 24.39 8.30
C ARG A 234 -7.98 23.88 9.41
N TYR A 235 -7.98 22.57 9.66
CA TYR A 235 -7.30 21.97 10.80
C TYR A 235 -6.16 21.05 10.40
N LEU A 236 -6.36 20.16 9.41
CA LEU A 236 -5.33 19.18 9.07
C LEU A 236 -4.23 19.73 8.18
N SER A 237 -4.46 20.81 7.41
CA SER A 237 -3.45 21.35 6.49
C SER A 237 -2.16 21.75 7.23
N VAL A 238 -2.26 22.46 8.35
CA VAL A 238 -1.10 22.88 9.15
C VAL A 238 -0.31 21.69 9.68
N PHE A 239 -0.99 20.63 10.10
CA PHE A 239 -0.34 19.42 10.60
C PHE A 239 0.23 18.56 9.47
N TYR A 240 -0.43 18.54 8.31
CA TYR A 240 0.09 17.90 7.09
C TYR A 240 1.40 18.57 6.64
N ASP A 241 1.42 19.89 6.57
CA ASP A 241 2.63 20.66 6.19
C ASP A 241 3.76 20.41 7.19
N TYR A 242 3.45 20.35 8.47
CA TYR A 242 4.43 20.03 9.52
C TYR A 242 5.00 18.61 9.37
N LEU A 243 4.17 17.61 9.07
CA LEU A 243 4.64 16.24 8.77
C LEU A 243 5.48 16.20 7.49
N HIS A 244 5.16 17.04 6.51
CA HIS A 244 5.93 17.16 5.27
C HIS A 244 7.33 17.70 5.54
N GLU A 245 7.46 18.76 6.34
CA GLU A 245 8.77 19.27 6.79
C GLU A 245 9.57 18.19 7.55
N LYS A 246 8.94 17.48 8.48
CA LYS A 246 9.58 16.39 9.23
C LYS A 246 10.01 15.23 8.35
N MET A 247 9.36 15.01 7.21
CA MET A 247 9.78 13.96 6.26
C MET A 247 11.16 14.26 5.65
N TYR A 248 11.57 15.50 5.56
CA TYR A 248 12.88 15.89 5.02
C TYR A 248 14.05 15.60 5.97
N ASP A 249 13.78 15.28 7.24
CA ASP A 249 14.81 14.84 8.20
C ASP A 249 15.34 13.42 7.89
N TYR A 250 14.68 12.69 6.98
CA TYR A 250 15.04 11.32 6.63
C TYR A 250 15.93 11.28 5.39
N HIS A 251 16.91 10.39 5.40
CA HIS A 251 17.84 10.24 4.29
C HIS A 251 17.23 9.48 3.09
N VAL A 252 16.27 8.58 3.32
CA VAL A 252 15.64 7.78 2.27
C VAL A 252 14.12 7.97 2.29
N LEU A 253 13.57 8.33 1.13
CA LEU A 253 12.12 8.32 0.87
C LEU A 253 11.79 7.26 -0.19
N GLN A 254 10.53 6.87 -0.22
CA GLN A 254 9.94 6.01 -1.25
C GLN A 254 8.70 6.70 -1.81
N ALA A 255 8.53 6.69 -3.13
CA ALA A 255 7.43 7.35 -3.81
C ALA A 255 6.75 6.44 -4.83
N ASP A 256 5.44 6.61 -4.98
CA ASP A 256 4.59 5.92 -5.96
C ASP A 256 3.38 6.78 -6.30
N GLU A 257 2.66 6.50 -7.39
CA GLU A 257 1.46 7.24 -7.75
C GLU A 257 0.40 6.33 -8.40
N THR A 258 -0.86 6.70 -8.24
CA THR A 258 -2.00 5.99 -8.87
C THR A 258 -2.98 6.97 -9.52
N PRO A 259 -3.56 6.61 -10.68
CA PRO A 259 -4.57 7.46 -11.30
C PRO A 259 -5.82 7.56 -10.43
N VAL A 260 -6.46 8.74 -10.44
CA VAL A 260 -7.74 9.02 -9.79
C VAL A 260 -8.63 9.80 -10.74
N LEU A 261 -9.95 9.60 -10.65
CA LEU A 261 -10.92 10.36 -11.40
C LEU A 261 -11.51 11.48 -10.54
N VAL A 262 -11.40 12.74 -10.99
CA VAL A 262 -12.04 13.90 -10.37
C VAL A 262 -13.01 14.52 -11.38
N SER A 263 -14.31 14.61 -11.02
CA SER A 263 -15.39 14.86 -12.00
C SER A 263 -15.58 16.32 -12.38
N LYS A 264 -15.40 17.25 -11.45
CA LYS A 264 -15.62 18.69 -11.66
C LYS A 264 -14.38 19.49 -12.07
N GLU A 265 -13.37 18.83 -12.59
CA GLU A 265 -12.25 19.52 -13.19
C GLU A 265 -12.50 19.71 -14.69
N ASN A 266 -12.59 20.97 -15.14
CA ASN A 266 -12.82 21.34 -16.55
C ASN A 266 -11.56 21.08 -17.39
N ARG A 267 -11.27 19.82 -17.68
CA ARG A 267 -10.17 19.42 -18.57
C ARG A 267 -10.68 18.67 -19.79
N THR A 268 -9.85 18.68 -20.84
CA THR A 268 -10.09 17.90 -22.06
C THR A 268 -10.31 16.43 -21.72
N SER A 269 -11.32 15.84 -22.35
CA SER A 269 -11.65 14.41 -22.24
C SER A 269 -10.38 13.55 -22.36
N GLY A 270 -10.06 12.77 -21.31
CA GLY A 270 -8.93 11.85 -21.29
C GLY A 270 -7.75 12.24 -20.40
N SER A 271 -7.74 13.41 -19.75
CA SER A 271 -6.69 13.74 -18.77
C SER A 271 -6.89 12.91 -17.49
N ARG A 272 -5.84 12.21 -17.07
CA ARG A 272 -5.82 11.45 -15.81
C ARG A 272 -5.24 12.31 -14.72
N HIS A 273 -5.87 12.34 -13.56
CA HIS A 273 -5.38 12.93 -12.33
C HIS A 273 -4.69 11.84 -11.53
N TYR A 274 -3.85 12.22 -10.57
CA TYR A 274 -3.06 11.26 -9.81
C TYR A 274 -3.10 11.56 -8.31
N MET A 275 -3.11 10.50 -7.54
CA MET A 275 -2.78 10.52 -6.14
C MET A 275 -1.36 9.99 -6.00
N TRP A 276 -0.46 10.85 -5.55
CA TRP A 276 0.91 10.52 -5.24
C TRP A 276 1.02 10.08 -3.78
N VAL A 277 1.95 9.21 -3.48
CA VAL A 277 2.30 8.82 -2.12
C VAL A 277 3.79 8.95 -1.94
N TYR A 278 4.19 9.57 -0.85
CA TYR A 278 5.55 9.66 -0.38
C TYR A 278 5.61 9.10 1.03
N ARG A 279 6.65 8.33 1.32
CA ARG A 279 6.83 7.79 2.65
C ARG A 279 8.29 7.75 3.02
N THR A 280 8.58 7.77 4.32
CA THR A 280 9.91 7.49 4.83
C THR A 280 10.33 6.07 4.49
N GLY A 281 11.62 5.85 4.24
CA GLY A 281 12.15 4.55 3.82
C GLY A 281 11.73 3.40 4.74
N LYS A 282 11.56 2.22 4.18
CA LYS A 282 11.15 1.00 4.91
C LYS A 282 11.99 0.71 6.17
N MET A 283 13.23 1.18 6.18
CA MET A 283 14.16 0.93 7.30
C MET A 283 13.85 1.77 8.54
N TYR A 284 13.11 2.86 8.40
CA TYR A 284 12.69 3.72 9.51
C TYR A 284 11.37 3.22 10.09
N GLN A 285 11.45 2.34 11.10
CA GLN A 285 10.27 1.71 11.71
C GLN A 285 9.74 2.48 12.92
N ASP A 286 10.58 3.29 13.56
CA ASP A 286 10.22 3.94 14.84
C ASP A 286 9.30 5.16 14.66
N LYS A 287 9.44 5.90 13.56
CA LYS A 287 8.69 7.14 13.30
C LYS A 287 8.32 7.28 11.83
N PRO A 288 7.65 6.29 11.23
CA PRO A 288 7.32 6.34 9.82
C PRO A 288 6.29 7.43 9.51
N ILE A 289 6.51 8.14 8.40
CA ILE A 289 5.59 9.14 7.84
C ILE A 289 5.13 8.65 6.48
N VAL A 290 3.82 8.76 6.20
CA VAL A 290 3.21 8.46 4.90
C VAL A 290 2.34 9.64 4.51
N LEU A 291 2.67 10.31 3.41
CA LEU A 291 1.93 11.45 2.90
C LEU A 291 1.38 11.16 1.51
N TYR A 292 0.14 11.55 1.29
CA TYR A 292 -0.51 11.53 -0.02
C TYR A 292 -0.64 12.95 -0.53
N GLU A 293 -0.52 13.12 -1.83
CA GLU A 293 -0.69 14.39 -2.50
C GLU A 293 -1.54 14.22 -3.75
N TYR A 294 -2.62 14.98 -3.86
CA TYR A 294 -3.40 15.04 -5.10
C TYR A 294 -2.73 15.96 -6.11
N GLN A 295 -2.61 15.49 -7.36
CA GLN A 295 -2.10 16.31 -8.45
C GLN A 295 -2.91 16.09 -9.74
N PRO A 296 -3.11 17.16 -10.53
CA PRO A 296 -3.94 17.10 -11.73
C PRO A 296 -3.26 16.36 -12.89
N SER A 297 -2.01 15.96 -12.77
CA SER A 297 -1.28 15.27 -13.83
C SER A 297 -0.14 14.42 -13.26
N ARG A 298 0.58 13.73 -14.15
CA ARG A 298 1.79 12.95 -13.83
C ARG A 298 3.06 13.68 -14.27
N ASN A 299 3.10 15.01 -14.21
CA ASN A 299 4.23 15.82 -14.65
C ASN A 299 5.35 15.87 -13.59
N ALA A 300 6.58 16.14 -14.04
CA ALA A 300 7.76 16.28 -13.19
C ALA A 300 7.67 17.45 -12.19
N ASP A 301 6.86 18.46 -12.49
CA ASP A 301 6.69 19.62 -11.63
C ASP A 301 6.14 19.27 -10.25
N HIS A 302 5.27 18.25 -10.17
CA HIS A 302 4.67 17.84 -8.90
C HIS A 302 5.69 17.26 -7.93
N PRO A 303 6.41 16.17 -8.23
CA PRO A 303 7.45 15.67 -7.33
C PRO A 303 8.62 16.65 -7.19
N ARG A 304 8.87 17.56 -8.15
CA ARG A 304 9.87 18.62 -8.00
C ARG A 304 9.49 19.58 -6.87
N VAL A 305 8.22 19.98 -6.78
CA VAL A 305 7.73 20.85 -5.73
C VAL A 305 7.70 20.10 -4.39
N PHE A 306 7.16 18.89 -4.38
CA PHE A 306 7.06 18.10 -3.15
C PHE A 306 8.42 17.78 -2.54
N LEU A 307 9.43 17.46 -3.34
CA LEU A 307 10.77 17.09 -2.89
C LEU A 307 11.77 18.27 -2.89
N LYS A 308 11.31 19.52 -3.02
CA LYS A 308 12.19 20.67 -3.26
C LYS A 308 13.29 20.83 -2.20
N ASP A 309 12.98 20.61 -0.94
CA ASP A 309 13.89 20.79 0.21
C ASP A 309 14.42 19.43 0.73
N PHE A 310 14.02 18.31 0.15
CA PHE A 310 14.51 16.98 0.49
C PHE A 310 15.92 16.78 -0.06
N GLN A 311 16.83 16.24 0.76
CA GLN A 311 18.19 15.84 0.38
C GLN A 311 18.41 14.37 0.73
N GLY A 312 18.74 13.55 -0.26
CA GLY A 312 18.94 12.12 -0.02
C GLY A 312 18.56 11.24 -1.20
N ILE A 313 18.01 10.07 -0.91
CA ILE A 313 17.70 9.03 -1.91
C ILE A 313 16.21 8.78 -1.96
N CYS A 314 15.60 8.89 -3.16
CA CYS A 314 14.21 8.53 -3.39
C CYS A 314 14.11 7.22 -4.16
N VAL A 315 13.44 6.21 -3.59
CA VAL A 315 13.22 4.90 -4.23
C VAL A 315 11.91 4.94 -5.01
N THR A 316 11.95 4.59 -6.30
CA THR A 316 10.81 4.69 -7.21
C THR A 316 10.67 3.49 -8.14
N ASP A 317 9.59 3.44 -8.92
CA ASP A 317 9.31 2.38 -9.90
C ASP A 317 10.14 2.45 -11.20
N GLY A 318 10.97 3.47 -11.36
CA GLY A 318 11.72 3.76 -12.59
C GLY A 318 10.96 4.67 -13.56
N TYR A 319 9.97 5.41 -13.08
CA TYR A 319 9.30 6.43 -13.86
C TYR A 319 10.27 7.58 -14.22
N GLN A 320 10.31 7.92 -15.52
CA GLN A 320 11.28 8.85 -16.10
C GLN A 320 11.33 10.24 -15.44
N VAL A 321 10.25 10.65 -14.84
CA VAL A 321 10.13 11.94 -14.13
C VAL A 321 11.16 12.06 -13.00
N TYR A 322 11.33 11.02 -12.20
CA TYR A 322 12.29 11.02 -11.10
C TYR A 322 13.75 11.08 -11.60
N HIS A 323 14.05 10.40 -12.72
CA HIS A 323 15.36 10.50 -13.35
C HIS A 323 15.67 11.91 -13.89
N THR A 324 14.63 12.68 -14.24
CA THR A 324 14.77 14.07 -14.63
C THR A 324 15.14 14.93 -13.43
N LEU A 325 14.47 14.73 -12.27
CA LEU A 325 14.77 15.44 -11.05
C LEU A 325 16.22 15.20 -10.57
N GLU A 326 16.69 13.95 -10.60
CA GLU A 326 18.08 13.61 -10.24
C GLU A 326 19.10 14.35 -11.10
N LYS A 327 18.83 14.53 -12.40
CA LYS A 327 19.72 15.26 -13.30
C LYS A 327 19.73 16.78 -13.04
N GLU A 328 18.65 17.31 -12.48
CA GLU A 328 18.51 18.73 -12.15
C GLU A 328 19.14 19.09 -10.79
N ARG A 329 19.42 18.06 -9.93
CA ARG A 329 19.81 18.26 -8.53
C ARG A 329 20.92 17.28 -8.13
N GLU A 330 22.01 17.82 -7.57
CA GLU A 330 23.15 17.03 -7.07
C GLU A 330 22.87 16.39 -5.69
N ASP A 331 21.93 16.94 -4.92
CA ASP A 331 21.56 16.52 -3.56
C ASP A 331 20.42 15.48 -3.53
N LEU A 332 19.86 15.11 -4.71
CA LEU A 332 18.84 14.10 -4.86
C LEU A 332 19.34 12.95 -5.72
N ARG A 333 19.29 11.73 -5.20
CA ARG A 333 19.58 10.51 -5.95
C ARG A 333 18.35 9.63 -6.04
N ILE A 334 18.28 8.85 -7.12
CA ILE A 334 17.18 7.91 -7.35
C ILE A 334 17.67 6.47 -7.21
N ALA A 335 16.87 5.64 -6.52
CA ALA A 335 17.05 4.20 -6.48
C ALA A 335 15.87 3.51 -7.20
N GLY A 336 16.20 2.48 -7.98
CA GLY A 336 15.21 1.72 -8.74
C GLY A 336 14.65 0.54 -7.96
N CYS A 337 13.51 0.04 -8.43
CA CYS A 337 12.76 -1.04 -7.79
C CYS A 337 13.02 -2.39 -8.48
N TRP A 338 13.62 -3.35 -7.79
CA TRP A 338 13.83 -4.72 -8.30
C TRP A 338 12.53 -5.51 -8.47
N ALA A 339 11.47 -5.17 -7.73
CA ALA A 339 10.18 -5.82 -7.91
C ALA A 339 9.62 -5.54 -9.32
N HIS A 340 9.81 -4.32 -9.85
CA HIS A 340 9.42 -3.98 -11.23
C HIS A 340 10.24 -4.72 -12.29
N ALA A 341 11.56 -4.85 -12.10
CA ALA A 341 12.39 -5.66 -12.98
C ALA A 341 11.91 -7.13 -12.99
N ARG A 342 11.63 -7.68 -11.81
CA ARG A 342 11.12 -9.04 -11.63
C ARG A 342 9.75 -9.24 -12.30
N ARG A 343 8.81 -8.31 -12.11
CA ARG A 343 7.44 -8.37 -12.66
C ARG A 343 7.44 -8.56 -14.18
N ARG A 344 8.35 -7.88 -14.92
CA ARG A 344 8.43 -7.98 -16.37
C ARG A 344 8.78 -9.40 -16.86
N PHE A 345 9.66 -10.10 -16.15
CA PHE A 345 9.98 -11.49 -16.47
C PHE A 345 8.88 -12.47 -16.03
N ASP A 346 8.20 -12.20 -14.91
CA ASP A 346 7.05 -12.96 -14.48
C ASP A 346 5.89 -12.89 -15.50
N GLU A 347 5.63 -11.71 -16.05
CA GLU A 347 4.67 -11.53 -17.15
C GLU A 347 5.07 -12.29 -18.41
N ALA A 348 6.37 -12.35 -18.73
CA ALA A 348 6.86 -13.15 -19.84
C ALA A 348 6.64 -14.64 -19.63
N LEU A 349 6.86 -15.15 -18.41
CA LEU A 349 6.59 -16.55 -18.08
C LEU A 349 5.11 -16.88 -18.08
N LYS A 350 4.26 -16.02 -17.53
CA LYS A 350 2.79 -16.21 -17.53
C LYS A 350 2.20 -16.28 -18.93
N ALA A 351 2.89 -15.72 -19.92
CA ALA A 351 2.51 -15.84 -21.31
C ALA A 351 2.75 -17.25 -21.89
N LEU A 352 3.50 -18.11 -21.23
CA LEU A 352 3.87 -19.45 -21.71
C LEU A 352 3.16 -20.55 -20.90
N PRO A 353 2.84 -21.70 -21.52
CA PRO A 353 2.42 -22.90 -20.81
C PRO A 353 3.44 -23.32 -19.75
N LYS A 354 2.97 -23.88 -18.63
CA LYS A 354 3.83 -24.21 -17.47
C LYS A 354 4.97 -25.19 -17.80
N ASP A 355 4.74 -26.11 -18.71
CA ASP A 355 5.71 -27.10 -19.20
C ASP A 355 6.84 -26.47 -20.03
N GLN A 356 6.58 -25.31 -20.65
CA GLN A 356 7.54 -24.59 -21.50
C GLN A 356 8.31 -23.48 -20.78
N GLN A 357 8.01 -23.24 -19.50
CA GLN A 357 8.61 -22.12 -18.76
C GLN A 357 10.06 -22.36 -18.34
N LYS A 358 10.45 -23.60 -17.99
CA LYS A 358 11.69 -23.89 -17.25
C LYS A 358 12.98 -23.60 -17.99
N ASP A 359 12.98 -23.65 -19.33
CA ASP A 359 14.18 -23.48 -20.15
C ASP A 359 14.26 -22.11 -20.84
N THR A 360 13.42 -21.17 -20.40
CA THR A 360 13.35 -19.83 -20.99
C THR A 360 14.30 -18.84 -20.33
N ILE A 361 14.74 -17.85 -21.10
CA ILE A 361 15.57 -16.72 -20.60
C ILE A 361 14.85 -15.99 -19.45
N ALA A 362 13.53 -15.81 -19.55
CA ALA A 362 12.73 -15.19 -18.48
C ALA A 362 12.78 -15.99 -17.16
N TYR A 363 12.75 -17.34 -17.24
CA TYR A 363 12.88 -18.20 -16.07
C TYR A 363 14.25 -18.08 -15.40
N PHE A 364 15.31 -18.05 -16.20
CA PHE A 364 16.68 -17.87 -15.69
C PHE A 364 16.87 -16.47 -15.07
N ALA A 365 16.29 -15.41 -15.67
CA ALA A 365 16.28 -14.06 -15.09
C ALA A 365 15.63 -14.06 -13.71
N LEU A 366 14.43 -14.66 -13.58
CA LEU A 366 13.73 -14.76 -12.30
C LEU A 366 14.51 -15.55 -11.25
N LYS A 367 15.18 -16.64 -11.63
CA LYS A 367 16.03 -17.39 -10.69
C LYS A 367 17.20 -16.55 -10.16
N GLN A 368 17.85 -15.77 -11.02
CA GLN A 368 18.93 -14.89 -10.60
C GLN A 368 18.41 -13.78 -9.69
N ILE A 369 17.32 -13.10 -10.05
CA ILE A 369 16.69 -12.09 -9.21
C ILE A 369 16.27 -12.71 -7.85
N GLN A 370 15.70 -13.91 -7.85
CA GLN A 370 15.35 -14.63 -6.63
C GLN A 370 16.57 -14.93 -5.75
N ALA A 371 17.72 -15.25 -6.34
CA ALA A 371 18.95 -15.45 -5.60
C ALA A 371 19.41 -14.16 -4.92
N ILE A 372 19.35 -13.01 -5.64
CA ILE A 372 19.66 -11.69 -5.09
C ILE A 372 18.73 -11.38 -3.89
N TYR A 373 17.42 -11.54 -4.04
CA TYR A 373 16.47 -11.34 -2.93
C TYR A 373 16.74 -12.26 -1.73
N ARG A 374 17.13 -13.50 -1.97
CA ARG A 374 17.44 -14.46 -0.89
C ARG A 374 18.65 -14.01 -0.07
N GLU A 375 19.69 -13.51 -0.70
CA GLU A 375 20.84 -12.98 0.03
C GLU A 375 20.51 -11.67 0.75
N GLU A 376 19.76 -10.77 0.11
CA GLU A 376 19.32 -9.52 0.74
C GLU A 376 18.43 -9.77 1.99
N ASN A 377 17.51 -10.73 1.91
CA ASN A 377 16.64 -11.07 3.05
C ASN A 377 17.39 -11.60 4.27
N LYS A 378 18.60 -12.16 4.10
CA LYS A 378 19.44 -12.57 5.24
C LYS A 378 19.99 -11.38 6.04
N LEU A 379 19.96 -10.19 5.44
CA LEU A 379 20.45 -8.95 6.03
C LEU A 379 19.36 -8.18 6.80
N GLU A 380 18.16 -8.74 6.88
CA GLU A 380 17.05 -8.14 7.65
C GLU A 380 17.42 -8.04 9.14
N GLY A 381 17.10 -6.92 9.76
CA GLY A 381 17.45 -6.65 11.17
C GLY A 381 18.88 -6.15 11.41
N MET A 382 19.76 -6.17 10.41
CA MET A 382 21.11 -5.60 10.55
C MET A 382 21.08 -4.06 10.51
N SER A 383 22.05 -3.45 11.17
CA SER A 383 22.30 -2.01 11.04
C SER A 383 22.64 -1.63 9.58
N ALA A 384 22.45 -0.36 9.21
CA ALA A 384 22.75 0.13 7.87
C ALA A 384 24.22 -0.16 7.46
N GLN A 385 25.16 0.05 8.37
CA GLN A 385 26.59 -0.19 8.12
C GLN A 385 26.89 -1.68 7.90
N GLU A 386 26.37 -2.56 8.73
CA GLU A 386 26.53 -4.01 8.59
C GLU A 386 25.88 -4.51 7.30
N ARG A 387 24.67 -4.01 7.00
CA ARG A 387 23.96 -4.34 5.77
C ARG A 387 24.77 -3.92 4.53
N LEU A 388 25.28 -2.69 4.51
CA LEU A 388 26.11 -2.22 3.41
C LEU A 388 27.34 -3.10 3.21
N LYS A 389 28.08 -3.42 4.28
CA LYS A 389 29.25 -4.29 4.24
C LYS A 389 28.90 -5.68 3.68
N ASN A 390 27.81 -6.29 4.16
CA ASN A 390 27.41 -7.62 3.69
C ASN A 390 26.86 -7.58 2.26
N ARG A 391 26.17 -6.51 1.84
CA ARG A 391 25.77 -6.30 0.45
C ARG A 391 26.98 -6.33 -0.52
N GLN A 392 28.08 -5.67 -0.15
CA GLN A 392 29.31 -5.70 -0.98
C GLN A 392 29.90 -7.11 -1.10
N LEU A 393 29.79 -7.94 -0.05
CA LEU A 393 30.37 -9.28 -0.02
C LEU A 393 29.50 -10.34 -0.70
N THR A 394 28.18 -10.30 -0.49
CA THR A 394 27.28 -11.41 -0.88
C THR A 394 26.28 -11.04 -1.97
N VAL A 395 25.75 -9.83 -1.96
CA VAL A 395 24.68 -9.40 -2.89
C VAL A 395 25.26 -8.81 -4.18
N LYS A 396 26.25 -7.93 -4.06
CA LYS A 396 26.89 -7.25 -5.21
C LYS A 396 27.42 -8.21 -6.27
N PRO A 397 28.13 -9.30 -5.94
CA PRO A 397 28.59 -10.26 -6.95
C PRO A 397 27.43 -10.89 -7.75
N LEU A 398 26.30 -11.15 -7.13
CA LEU A 398 25.11 -11.68 -7.80
C LEU A 398 24.48 -10.64 -8.72
N VAL A 399 24.40 -9.40 -8.28
CA VAL A 399 23.89 -8.28 -9.08
C VAL A 399 24.77 -8.04 -10.29
N ASP A 400 26.08 -8.02 -10.13
CA ASP A 400 27.03 -7.83 -11.24
C ASP A 400 26.94 -9.00 -12.24
N ALA A 401 26.87 -10.24 -11.76
CA ALA A 401 26.68 -11.43 -12.60
C ALA A 401 25.36 -11.36 -13.39
N TYR A 402 24.26 -10.91 -12.73
CA TYR A 402 22.97 -10.70 -13.38
C TYR A 402 23.07 -9.70 -14.54
N PHE A 403 23.70 -8.54 -14.36
CA PHE A 403 23.81 -7.55 -15.43
C PHE A 403 24.72 -7.98 -16.57
N ILE A 404 25.81 -8.71 -16.31
CA ILE A 404 26.64 -9.33 -17.35
C ILE A 404 25.79 -10.30 -18.18
N TRP A 405 24.98 -11.13 -17.50
CA TRP A 405 24.10 -12.10 -18.14
C TRP A 405 22.99 -11.41 -18.94
N VAL A 406 22.35 -10.36 -18.42
CA VAL A 406 21.31 -9.57 -19.11
C VAL A 406 21.84 -8.96 -20.40
N LYS A 407 23.03 -8.31 -20.36
CA LYS A 407 23.66 -7.69 -21.52
C LYS A 407 23.99 -8.70 -22.62
N LYS A 408 24.35 -9.92 -22.24
CA LYS A 408 24.60 -11.01 -23.21
C LYS A 408 23.30 -11.51 -23.84
N ASN A 409 22.24 -11.68 -23.03
CA ASN A 409 21.01 -12.33 -23.49
C ASN A 409 20.07 -11.39 -24.26
N VAL A 410 20.13 -10.07 -24.07
CA VAL A 410 19.34 -9.12 -24.85
C VAL A 410 19.63 -9.19 -26.35
N LEU A 411 20.84 -9.62 -26.73
CA LEU A 411 21.26 -9.75 -28.13
C LEU A 411 20.65 -10.97 -28.84
N VAL A 412 20.17 -11.97 -28.09
CA VAL A 412 19.71 -13.24 -28.68
C VAL A 412 18.19 -13.41 -28.60
N VAL A 413 17.46 -12.57 -27.85
CA VAL A 413 16.00 -12.63 -27.76
C VAL A 413 15.32 -11.90 -28.91
N ALA A 414 14.10 -12.32 -29.26
CA ALA A 414 13.28 -11.63 -30.25
C ALA A 414 12.95 -10.20 -29.80
N ALA A 415 13.24 -9.22 -30.63
CA ALA A 415 12.91 -7.81 -30.35
C ALA A 415 11.41 -7.64 -30.10
N LYS A 416 11.02 -6.79 -29.12
CA LYS A 416 9.63 -6.54 -28.68
C LYS A 416 8.93 -7.71 -28.00
N SER A 417 9.62 -8.83 -27.72
CA SER A 417 9.07 -9.87 -26.86
C SER A 417 8.95 -9.37 -25.41
N LYS A 418 8.09 -10.00 -24.59
CA LYS A 418 7.98 -9.71 -23.15
C LYS A 418 9.34 -9.91 -22.45
N THR A 419 10.08 -10.95 -22.82
CA THR A 419 11.43 -11.21 -22.30
C THR A 419 12.42 -10.09 -22.69
N ALA A 420 12.40 -9.64 -23.96
CA ALA A 420 13.23 -8.51 -24.41
C ALA A 420 12.89 -7.22 -23.63
N ASN A 421 11.62 -6.97 -23.36
CA ASN A 421 11.20 -5.82 -22.55
C ASN A 421 11.76 -5.88 -21.13
N GLY A 422 11.81 -7.05 -20.50
CA GLY A 422 12.41 -7.26 -19.18
C GLY A 422 13.92 -7.02 -19.17
N LEU A 423 14.64 -7.56 -20.17
CA LEU A 423 16.08 -7.35 -20.31
C LEU A 423 16.42 -5.89 -20.60
N THR A 424 15.70 -5.25 -21.52
CA THR A 424 15.89 -3.82 -21.87
C THR A 424 15.61 -2.91 -20.67
N TYR A 425 14.53 -3.19 -19.92
CA TYR A 425 14.25 -2.47 -18.69
C TYR A 425 15.41 -2.58 -17.70
N SER A 426 15.90 -3.79 -17.46
CA SER A 426 17.04 -4.01 -16.56
C SER A 426 18.28 -3.22 -16.99
N ILE A 427 18.60 -3.18 -18.29
CA ILE A 427 19.74 -2.41 -18.82
C ILE A 427 19.51 -0.91 -18.60
N ASN A 428 18.34 -0.39 -18.96
CA ASN A 428 18.03 1.03 -18.85
C ASN A 428 17.99 1.51 -17.39
N GLN A 429 17.69 0.62 -16.46
CA GLN A 429 17.59 0.91 -15.04
C GLN A 429 18.83 0.44 -14.25
N GLU A 430 19.89 -0.04 -14.88
CA GLU A 430 21.05 -0.65 -14.21
C GLU A 430 21.62 0.26 -13.11
N THR A 431 21.86 1.53 -13.41
CA THR A 431 22.41 2.51 -12.45
C THR A 431 21.50 2.62 -11.22
N TYR A 432 20.20 2.82 -11.45
CA TYR A 432 19.21 2.98 -10.38
C TYR A 432 19.00 1.68 -9.57
N LEU A 433 18.99 0.53 -10.25
CA LEU A 433 18.86 -0.77 -9.59
C LEU A 433 20.11 -1.14 -8.77
N LYS A 434 21.25 -0.50 -8.98
CA LYS A 434 22.48 -0.67 -8.20
C LYS A 434 22.62 0.28 -7.03
N THR A 435 21.85 1.37 -6.95
CA THR A 435 21.95 2.40 -5.91
C THR A 435 21.86 1.81 -4.50
N PHE A 436 20.98 0.80 -4.26
CA PHE A 436 20.86 0.16 -2.95
C PHE A 436 22.15 -0.53 -2.46
N LEU A 437 23.06 -0.88 -3.37
CA LEU A 437 24.36 -1.45 -3.01
C LEU A 437 25.33 -0.43 -2.42
N GLU A 438 25.07 0.86 -2.61
CA GLU A 438 25.94 1.94 -2.18
C GLU A 438 25.53 2.49 -0.80
N ASP A 439 24.32 2.16 -0.34
CA ASP A 439 23.77 2.66 0.91
C ASP A 439 22.94 1.59 1.63
N GLY A 440 23.24 1.36 2.91
CA GLY A 440 22.57 0.33 3.72
C GLY A 440 21.15 0.69 4.15
N GLU A 441 20.74 1.96 4.06
CA GLU A 441 19.37 2.40 4.39
C GLU A 441 18.42 2.28 3.20
N VAL A 442 18.95 2.23 1.97
CA VAL A 442 18.14 2.12 0.76
C VAL A 442 17.60 0.70 0.59
N PRO A 443 16.27 0.51 0.53
CA PRO A 443 15.68 -0.79 0.27
C PRO A 443 15.89 -1.21 -1.20
N MET A 444 15.93 -2.52 -1.43
CA MET A 444 16.09 -3.11 -2.77
C MET A 444 14.87 -2.86 -3.66
N ASP A 445 13.70 -2.64 -3.08
CA ASP A 445 12.44 -2.46 -3.81
C ASP A 445 11.56 -1.35 -3.22
N ASN A 446 10.54 -0.96 -3.99
CA ASN A 446 9.57 0.07 -3.62
C ASN A 446 8.27 -0.50 -3.04
N ASN A 447 8.24 -1.77 -2.63
CA ASN A 447 7.03 -2.45 -2.15
C ASN A 447 6.36 -1.72 -0.99
N ALA A 448 7.11 -1.00 -0.16
CA ALA A 448 6.53 -0.26 0.96
C ALA A 448 5.67 0.93 0.50
N ALA A 449 6.08 1.69 -0.54
CA ALA A 449 5.24 2.72 -1.14
C ALA A 449 4.02 2.11 -1.86
N GLU A 450 4.23 1.02 -2.62
CA GLU A 450 3.13 0.27 -3.23
C GLU A 450 2.12 -0.23 -2.19
N GLN A 451 2.57 -0.67 -1.02
CA GLN A 451 1.67 -1.04 0.09
C GLN A 451 0.94 0.17 0.68
N SER A 452 1.65 1.30 0.81
CA SER A 452 1.05 2.52 1.35
C SER A 452 -0.04 3.10 0.43
N ILE A 453 0.04 2.93 -0.90
CA ILE A 453 -0.98 3.43 -1.82
C ILE A 453 -2.24 2.54 -1.90
N ARG A 454 -2.16 1.27 -1.44
CA ARG A 454 -3.27 0.29 -1.52
C ARG A 454 -4.55 0.73 -0.82
N PRO A 455 -4.54 1.30 0.40
CA PRO A 455 -5.78 1.76 1.06
C PRO A 455 -6.56 2.74 0.20
N PHE A 456 -5.88 3.68 -0.45
CA PHE A 456 -6.50 4.58 -1.42
C PHE A 456 -7.08 3.83 -2.62
N CYS A 457 -6.34 2.88 -3.21
CA CYS A 457 -6.80 2.08 -4.34
C CYS A 457 -8.03 1.23 -3.99
N ILE A 458 -8.11 0.68 -2.77
CA ILE A 458 -9.28 -0.05 -2.28
C ILE A 458 -10.47 0.90 -2.12
N GLY A 459 -10.27 2.04 -1.48
CA GLY A 459 -11.30 3.08 -1.33
C GLY A 459 -11.84 3.53 -2.68
N LYS A 460 -10.94 3.86 -3.63
CA LYS A 460 -11.28 4.26 -5.01
C LYS A 460 -12.23 3.28 -5.69
N LYS A 461 -12.07 1.98 -5.52
CA LYS A 461 -12.98 0.97 -6.08
C LYS A 461 -14.39 1.04 -5.50
N ASN A 462 -14.54 1.47 -4.26
CA ASN A 462 -15.84 1.58 -3.60
C ASN A 462 -16.56 2.89 -3.94
N TRP A 463 -15.84 4.02 -4.03
CA TRP A 463 -16.43 5.33 -4.34
C TRP A 463 -16.21 5.79 -5.79
N VAL A 464 -15.38 5.11 -6.59
CA VAL A 464 -15.11 5.26 -8.04
C VAL A 464 -14.47 6.58 -8.42
N MET A 465 -15.05 7.72 -8.03
CA MET A 465 -14.59 9.07 -8.37
C MET A 465 -14.66 10.01 -7.16
N ILE A 466 -13.90 11.09 -7.23
CA ILE A 466 -14.00 12.25 -6.33
C ILE A 466 -14.69 13.38 -7.10
N ASP A 467 -15.59 14.11 -6.44
CA ASP A 467 -16.43 15.11 -7.13
C ASP A 467 -15.66 16.41 -7.42
N THR A 468 -14.79 16.85 -6.50
CA THR A 468 -14.10 18.15 -6.59
C THR A 468 -12.60 18.03 -6.27
N ILE A 469 -11.83 19.04 -6.72
CA ILE A 469 -10.40 19.18 -6.39
C ILE A 469 -10.22 19.28 -4.86
N ALA A 470 -10.97 20.16 -4.19
CA ALA A 470 -10.90 20.31 -2.72
C ALA A 470 -11.22 18.99 -2.00
N GLY A 471 -12.13 18.17 -2.54
CA GLY A 471 -12.40 16.81 -2.03
C GLY A 471 -11.22 15.86 -2.23
N ALA A 472 -10.45 16.01 -3.31
CA ALA A 472 -9.27 15.20 -3.57
C ALA A 472 -8.09 15.59 -2.66
N GLU A 473 -7.85 16.89 -2.48
CA GLU A 473 -6.85 17.45 -1.57
C GLU A 473 -7.14 17.07 -0.10
N SER A 474 -8.39 17.23 0.33
CA SER A 474 -8.83 16.80 1.66
C SER A 474 -8.68 15.30 1.86
N SER A 475 -8.98 14.49 0.83
CA SER A 475 -8.78 13.04 0.89
C SER A 475 -7.29 12.69 1.02
N ALA A 476 -6.40 13.40 0.33
CA ALA A 476 -4.97 13.21 0.45
C ALA A 476 -4.48 13.47 1.89
N MET A 477 -4.88 14.60 2.50
CA MET A 477 -4.53 14.93 3.89
C MET A 477 -5.05 13.87 4.88
N ILE A 478 -6.31 13.45 4.76
CA ILE A 478 -6.89 12.47 5.70
C ILE A 478 -6.27 11.08 5.53
N TYR A 479 -6.00 10.62 4.29
CA TYR A 479 -5.25 9.38 4.07
C TYR A 479 -3.84 9.45 4.65
N SER A 480 -3.16 10.60 4.53
CA SER A 480 -1.83 10.83 5.11
C SER A 480 -1.84 10.62 6.62
N ILE A 481 -2.77 11.26 7.31
CA ILE A 481 -2.93 11.11 8.76
C ILE A 481 -3.29 9.67 9.14
N ALA A 482 -4.23 9.04 8.42
CA ALA A 482 -4.65 7.66 8.68
C ALA A 482 -3.51 6.66 8.53
N GLU A 483 -2.76 6.73 7.42
CA GLU A 483 -1.69 5.78 7.14
C GLU A 483 -0.46 6.04 8.01
N THR A 484 -0.14 7.29 8.31
CA THR A 484 0.90 7.64 9.28
C THR A 484 0.54 7.13 10.69
N ALA A 485 -0.71 7.30 11.13
CA ALA A 485 -1.19 6.76 12.40
C ALA A 485 -1.05 5.23 12.46
N LYS A 486 -1.50 4.52 11.42
CA LYS A 486 -1.38 3.05 11.34
C LYS A 486 0.07 2.58 11.35
N ALA A 487 0.94 3.27 10.62
CA ALA A 487 2.36 2.95 10.56
C ALA A 487 3.05 3.11 11.92
N ASN A 488 2.54 4.01 12.77
CA ASN A 488 2.99 4.24 14.14
C ASN A 488 2.16 3.47 15.20
N HIS A 489 1.42 2.44 14.80
CA HIS A 489 0.63 1.59 15.70
C HIS A 489 -0.47 2.33 16.48
N LEU A 490 -0.96 3.48 15.97
CA LEU A 490 -2.08 4.19 16.58
C LEU A 490 -3.43 3.64 16.08
N LYS A 491 -4.49 3.98 16.81
CA LYS A 491 -5.88 3.78 16.42
C LYS A 491 -6.35 5.01 15.64
N PRO A 492 -6.57 4.95 14.31
CA PRO A 492 -6.85 6.14 13.51
C PRO A 492 -8.07 6.93 13.97
N TYR A 493 -9.16 6.27 14.40
CA TYR A 493 -10.34 6.95 14.94
C TYR A 493 -9.98 7.88 16.11
N ASN A 494 -9.31 7.34 17.14
CA ASN A 494 -8.95 8.10 18.33
C ASN A 494 -7.94 9.20 18.01
N TYR A 495 -7.06 8.96 17.06
CA TYR A 495 -6.07 9.95 16.64
C TYR A 495 -6.74 11.10 15.86
N PHE A 496 -7.71 10.83 14.98
CA PHE A 496 -8.50 11.87 14.33
C PHE A 496 -9.26 12.72 15.36
N GLU A 497 -9.92 12.07 16.32
CA GLU A 497 -10.67 12.75 17.38
C GLU A 497 -9.74 13.67 18.19
N TYR A 498 -8.57 13.17 18.57
CA TYR A 498 -7.56 13.95 19.27
C TYR A 498 -7.11 15.18 18.46
N LEU A 499 -6.74 15.01 17.19
CA LEU A 499 -6.35 16.10 16.32
C LEU A 499 -7.46 17.15 16.14
N LEU A 500 -8.69 16.71 15.90
CA LEU A 500 -9.86 17.59 15.75
C LEU A 500 -10.25 18.31 17.05
N THR A 501 -9.80 17.81 18.18
CA THR A 501 -10.01 18.44 19.50
C THR A 501 -8.91 19.40 19.86
N GLU A 502 -7.66 19.08 19.56
CA GLU A 502 -6.50 19.87 19.97
C GLU A 502 -6.15 20.98 18.98
N ILE A 503 -6.08 20.71 17.67
CA ILE A 503 -5.68 21.71 16.67
C ILE A 503 -6.55 22.99 16.74
N PRO A 504 -7.89 22.92 16.92
CA PRO A 504 -8.72 24.13 17.05
C PRO A 504 -8.34 25.08 18.19
N LYS A 505 -7.66 24.60 19.23
CA LYS A 505 -7.22 25.40 20.38
C LYS A 505 -5.99 26.27 20.04
N HIS A 506 -5.29 25.92 18.97
CA HIS A 506 -4.01 26.52 18.57
C HIS A 506 -4.09 27.37 17.30
N LEU A 507 -5.29 27.63 16.76
CA LEU A 507 -5.46 28.41 15.52
C LEU A 507 -4.96 29.86 15.61
N ASP A 508 -4.87 30.41 16.81
CA ASP A 508 -4.38 31.78 17.06
C ASP A 508 -2.88 31.80 17.45
N ASP A 509 -2.22 30.64 17.49
CA ASP A 509 -0.79 30.53 17.79
C ASP A 509 0.03 31.15 16.64
N ARG A 510 1.16 31.76 16.97
CA ARG A 510 2.02 32.44 15.98
C ARG A 510 2.90 31.47 15.18
N ASP A 511 3.08 30.28 15.70
CA ASP A 511 3.93 29.26 15.12
C ASP A 511 3.27 27.88 15.22
N ASN A 512 3.84 26.90 14.54
CA ASN A 512 3.31 25.54 14.49
C ASN A 512 4.01 24.58 15.48
N HIS A 513 4.67 25.09 16.52
CA HIS A 513 5.40 24.25 17.49
C HIS A 513 4.48 23.28 18.24
N PHE A 514 3.21 23.62 18.44
CA PHE A 514 2.23 22.72 19.03
C PHE A 514 2.08 21.40 18.24
N CYS A 515 2.39 21.40 16.93
CA CYS A 515 2.35 20.20 16.11
C CYS A 515 3.32 19.10 16.56
N GLU A 516 4.44 19.48 17.24
CA GLU A 516 5.38 18.50 17.80
C GLU A 516 4.70 17.61 18.85
N ASP A 517 3.79 18.18 19.63
CA ASP A 517 3.03 17.47 20.66
C ASP A 517 1.98 16.52 20.08
N LEU A 518 1.56 16.77 18.83
CA LEU A 518 0.56 16.00 18.12
C LEU A 518 1.14 14.86 17.28
N LEU A 519 2.48 14.81 17.11
CA LEU A 519 3.13 13.77 16.30
C LEU A 519 2.77 12.37 16.78
N PRO A 520 2.63 11.39 15.86
CA PRO A 520 2.21 10.03 16.20
C PRO A 520 3.06 9.31 17.25
N TRP A 521 4.30 9.75 17.42
CA TRP A 521 5.27 9.23 18.40
C TRP A 521 5.46 10.11 19.63
N SER A 522 4.67 11.18 19.77
CA SER A 522 4.75 12.08 20.91
C SER A 522 4.31 11.39 22.21
N ASP A 523 5.04 11.62 23.29
CA ASP A 523 4.67 11.12 24.62
C ASP A 523 3.42 11.79 25.19
N LYS A 524 3.00 12.93 24.60
CA LYS A 524 1.80 13.67 25.00
C LYS A 524 0.50 13.09 24.44
N LEU A 525 0.58 12.12 23.51
CA LEU A 525 -0.60 11.49 22.96
C LEU A 525 -1.37 10.71 24.04
N PRO A 526 -2.72 10.86 24.09
CA PRO A 526 -3.58 10.07 24.96
C PRO A 526 -3.36 8.57 24.78
N ALA A 527 -3.47 7.83 25.88
CA ALA A 527 -3.31 6.35 25.87
C ALA A 527 -4.33 5.67 24.93
N GLU A 528 -5.51 6.24 24.77
CA GLU A 528 -6.57 5.75 23.89
C GLU A 528 -6.17 5.75 22.41
N CYS A 529 -5.26 6.64 22.00
CA CYS A 529 -4.73 6.68 20.63
C CYS A 529 -3.80 5.49 20.33
N ARG A 530 -3.22 4.86 21.33
CA ARG A 530 -2.26 3.75 21.18
C ARG A 530 -2.99 2.40 21.10
N LYS A 531 -2.40 1.44 20.35
CA LYS A 531 -2.91 0.05 20.28
C LYS A 531 -2.48 -0.75 21.48
#